data_74e1fb392b0026259505ff08b2491002
#
_entry.id   74e1fb392b0026259505ff08b2491002
#
_cell.length_a   1.000
_cell.length_b   1.000
_cell.length_c   1.000
_cell.angle_alpha   90.00
_cell.angle_beta   90.00
_cell.angle_gamma   90.00
#
_symmetry.space_group_name_H-M   'P 1'
#
loop_
_entity.id
_entity.type
_entity.pdbx_description
1 polymer ?
#
loop_
_entity_poly.entity_id
_entity_poly.type
_entity_poly.pdbx_seq_one_letter_code
_entity_poly.pdbx_strand_id
1 'polypeptide(L)'
;VIHATAIVDASARIGANVEIGAYSVIGANVEIGDGTTIGPHVVINGTTRIGRDNRIFQFASIGADPQDKKYGGEKSELVIGDRNVIREFATLNRGTGEGGGATRIGNDNWIMAYVHVAHDCVVGNHTIFSNNATLAGHVTIGDYAILSGFAGVHQFCRIGAHAFIGMGCLVNGDVPPFVMMAADYGRPRGINAEGLKRRGFDGDRIAAIKRAYRTLYLGKLPLADARTELAAMAADSKDVAVMLDFIEASERALVR
;
A
#
# COMPACT_ATOMS: atom_id res chain seq x y z
N VAL A 1 -1.49 -15.11 24.44
CA VAL A 1 -2.37 -14.86 25.64
C VAL A 1 -3.59 -14.06 25.19
N ILE A 2 -4.81 -14.58 25.48
CA ILE A 2 -6.06 -13.89 25.15
C ILE A 2 -6.63 -13.30 26.45
N HIS A 3 -6.90 -11.98 26.45
CA HIS A 3 -7.48 -11.32 27.62
C HIS A 3 -8.92 -11.81 27.88
N ALA A 4 -9.30 -11.98 29.14
CA ALA A 4 -10.59 -12.56 29.51
C ALA A 4 -11.83 -11.78 29.02
N THR A 5 -11.67 -10.48 28.68
CA THR A 5 -12.75 -9.64 28.12
C THR A 5 -12.74 -9.56 26.61
N ALA A 6 -11.80 -10.22 25.94
CA ALA A 6 -11.82 -10.31 24.47
C ALA A 6 -12.93 -11.27 24.03
N ILE A 7 -13.60 -10.92 22.94
CA ILE A 7 -14.61 -11.76 22.31
C ILE A 7 -13.98 -12.40 21.07
N VAL A 8 -13.84 -13.72 21.08
CA VAL A 8 -13.27 -14.48 19.96
C VAL A 8 -14.30 -15.48 19.48
N ASP A 9 -14.66 -15.39 18.19
CA ASP A 9 -15.61 -16.32 17.58
C ASP A 9 -15.02 -17.74 17.55
N ALA A 10 -15.86 -18.74 17.77
CA ALA A 10 -15.45 -20.14 17.83
C ALA A 10 -14.85 -20.67 16.51
N SER A 11 -15.15 -20.04 15.38
CA SER A 11 -14.59 -20.39 14.07
C SER A 11 -13.25 -19.71 13.78
N ALA A 12 -12.82 -18.75 14.62
CA ALA A 12 -11.55 -18.07 14.43
C ALA A 12 -10.36 -19.02 14.67
N ARG A 13 -9.35 -18.95 13.83
CA ARG A 13 -8.11 -19.72 13.94
C ARG A 13 -6.99 -18.83 14.47
N ILE A 14 -6.56 -19.10 15.68
CA ILE A 14 -5.54 -18.31 16.39
C ILE A 14 -4.25 -19.11 16.46
N GLY A 15 -3.18 -18.59 15.90
CA GLY A 15 -1.85 -19.21 15.90
C GLY A 15 -1.17 -19.25 17.26
N ALA A 16 0.02 -19.84 17.32
CA ALA A 16 0.83 -19.92 18.51
C ALA A 16 1.34 -18.54 18.94
N ASN A 17 1.43 -18.31 20.26
CA ASN A 17 1.97 -17.08 20.86
C ASN A 17 1.26 -15.78 20.41
N VAL A 18 0.02 -15.87 19.94
CA VAL A 18 -0.81 -14.70 19.66
C VAL A 18 -1.26 -14.05 20.97
N GLU A 19 -1.20 -12.72 21.01
CA GLU A 19 -1.71 -11.93 22.13
C GLU A 19 -2.93 -11.11 21.68
N ILE A 20 -4.02 -11.15 22.44
CA ILE A 20 -5.24 -10.38 22.15
C ILE A 20 -5.61 -9.57 23.40
N GLY A 21 -5.61 -8.24 23.24
CA GLY A 21 -5.89 -7.28 24.31
C GLY A 21 -7.36 -7.21 24.71
N ALA A 22 -7.60 -6.51 25.81
CA ALA A 22 -8.92 -6.35 26.41
C ALA A 22 -9.93 -5.73 25.43
N TYR A 23 -11.18 -6.22 25.49
CA TYR A 23 -12.33 -5.72 24.72
C TYR A 23 -12.15 -5.76 23.19
N SER A 24 -11.19 -6.54 22.70
CA SER A 24 -11.06 -6.77 21.25
C SER A 24 -12.08 -7.81 20.80
N VAL A 25 -12.55 -7.65 19.56
CA VAL A 25 -13.53 -8.53 18.92
C VAL A 25 -12.90 -9.19 17.71
N ILE A 26 -12.80 -10.50 17.73
CA ILE A 26 -12.32 -11.33 16.61
C ILE A 26 -13.53 -12.09 16.07
N GLY A 27 -13.95 -11.73 14.86
CA GLY A 27 -15.15 -12.27 14.23
C GLY A 27 -14.95 -13.66 13.62
N ALA A 28 -16.03 -14.16 13.04
CA ALA A 28 -16.04 -15.45 12.36
C ALA A 28 -15.11 -15.48 11.13
N ASN A 29 -14.52 -16.65 10.86
CA ASN A 29 -13.62 -16.90 9.72
C ASN A 29 -12.36 -16.00 9.70
N VAL A 30 -11.92 -15.51 10.84
CA VAL A 30 -10.65 -14.80 11.01
C VAL A 30 -9.54 -15.80 11.27
N GLU A 31 -8.41 -15.63 10.60
CA GLU A 31 -7.19 -16.40 10.82
C GLU A 31 -6.06 -15.45 11.22
N ILE A 32 -5.36 -15.76 12.30
CA ILE A 32 -4.25 -14.96 12.83
C ILE A 32 -3.03 -15.84 12.99
N GLY A 33 -1.95 -15.51 12.28
CA GLY A 33 -0.67 -16.22 12.31
C GLY A 33 0.10 -16.00 13.61
N ASP A 34 1.06 -16.89 13.82
CA ASP A 34 1.86 -16.98 15.05
C ASP A 34 2.54 -15.64 15.42
N GLY A 35 2.72 -15.39 16.70
CA GLY A 35 3.46 -14.24 17.22
C GLY A 35 2.79 -12.88 17.03
N THR A 36 1.62 -12.82 16.39
CA THR A 36 0.90 -11.56 16.17
C THR A 36 0.35 -11.00 17.49
N THR A 37 0.52 -9.70 17.70
CA THR A 37 0.00 -8.98 18.89
C THR A 37 -1.13 -8.03 18.49
N ILE A 38 -2.26 -8.12 19.20
CA ILE A 38 -3.46 -7.32 19.00
C ILE A 38 -3.71 -6.52 20.27
N GLY A 39 -3.69 -5.20 20.16
CA GLY A 39 -3.98 -4.27 21.26
C GLY A 39 -5.42 -4.36 21.75
N PRO A 40 -5.78 -3.61 22.78
CA PRO A 40 -7.17 -3.56 23.26
C PRO A 40 -8.09 -2.84 22.25
N HIS A 41 -9.39 -3.15 22.32
CA HIS A 41 -10.42 -2.49 21.50
C HIS A 41 -10.19 -2.57 19.98
N VAL A 42 -9.53 -3.62 19.50
CA VAL A 42 -9.38 -3.88 18.05
C VAL A 42 -10.58 -4.70 17.59
N VAL A 43 -11.09 -4.39 16.40
CA VAL A 43 -12.15 -5.17 15.75
C VAL A 43 -11.59 -5.79 14.48
N ILE A 44 -11.64 -7.13 14.39
CA ILE A 44 -11.26 -7.89 13.19
C ILE A 44 -12.47 -8.68 12.72
N ASN A 45 -12.97 -8.36 11.53
CA ASN A 45 -14.20 -8.91 11.00
C ASN A 45 -13.99 -9.70 9.71
N GLY A 46 -15.04 -10.39 9.31
CA GLY A 46 -15.21 -11.05 8.02
C GLY A 46 -14.15 -12.11 7.73
N THR A 47 -14.06 -12.51 6.50
CA THR A 47 -13.00 -13.40 6.04
C THR A 47 -11.68 -12.61 5.98
N THR A 48 -10.92 -12.68 7.07
CA THR A 48 -9.65 -11.96 7.19
C THR A 48 -8.54 -12.93 7.56
N ARG A 49 -7.45 -12.92 6.80
CA ARG A 49 -6.24 -13.68 7.09
C ARG A 49 -5.09 -12.72 7.40
N ILE A 50 -4.50 -12.89 8.57
CA ILE A 50 -3.37 -12.11 9.07
C ILE A 50 -2.20 -13.06 9.26
N GLY A 51 -1.05 -12.75 8.66
CA GLY A 51 0.18 -13.51 8.80
C GLY A 51 0.81 -13.43 10.18
N ARG A 52 2.10 -13.70 10.26
CA ARG A 52 2.87 -13.81 11.51
C ARG A 52 3.45 -12.48 11.96
N ASP A 53 3.72 -12.40 13.26
CA ASP A 53 4.51 -11.31 13.87
C ASP A 53 3.99 -9.91 13.56
N ASN A 54 2.69 -9.77 13.28
CA ASN A 54 2.07 -8.47 13.08
C ASN A 54 1.82 -7.77 14.42
N ARG A 55 1.82 -6.45 14.43
CA ARG A 55 1.50 -5.63 15.59
C ARG A 55 0.34 -4.71 15.26
N ILE A 56 -0.83 -4.97 15.86
CA ILE A 56 -2.07 -4.23 15.62
C ILE A 56 -2.42 -3.45 16.88
N PHE A 57 -2.50 -2.14 16.75
CA PHE A 57 -2.73 -1.23 17.86
C PHE A 57 -4.22 -0.98 18.08
N GLN A 58 -4.55 -0.45 19.26
CA GLN A 58 -5.91 -0.21 19.71
C GLN A 58 -6.74 0.61 18.71
N PHE A 59 -8.05 0.31 18.70
CA PHE A 59 -9.06 0.97 17.87
C PHE A 59 -8.89 0.79 16.34
N ALA A 60 -8.04 -0.13 15.90
CA ALA A 60 -7.98 -0.49 14.48
C ALA A 60 -9.24 -1.29 14.09
N SER A 61 -9.75 -1.06 12.87
CA SER A 61 -10.87 -1.78 12.26
C SER A 61 -10.35 -2.55 11.03
N ILE A 62 -10.30 -3.86 11.14
CA ILE A 62 -9.67 -4.75 10.17
C ILE A 62 -10.72 -5.67 9.56
N GLY A 63 -10.79 -5.74 8.23
CA GLY A 63 -11.69 -6.67 7.53
C GLY A 63 -13.17 -6.28 7.58
N ALA A 64 -13.48 -5.03 7.86
CA ALA A 64 -14.85 -4.53 7.73
C ALA A 64 -15.32 -4.57 6.27
N ASP A 65 -16.63 -4.52 6.08
CA ASP A 65 -17.25 -4.48 4.76
C ASP A 65 -16.71 -3.32 3.91
N PRO A 66 -16.62 -3.50 2.59
CA PRO A 66 -16.29 -2.41 1.68
C PRO A 66 -17.22 -1.21 1.84
N GLN A 67 -16.64 -0.02 1.79
CA GLN A 67 -17.41 1.24 1.76
C GLN A 67 -17.83 1.57 0.32
N ASP A 68 -18.33 0.57 -0.40
CA ASP A 68 -18.85 0.69 -1.75
C ASP A 68 -20.37 0.48 -1.73
N LYS A 69 -21.12 1.42 -2.32
CA LYS A 69 -22.58 1.34 -2.40
C LYS A 69 -23.09 0.14 -3.20
N LYS A 70 -22.26 -0.44 -4.05
CA LYS A 70 -22.58 -1.62 -4.86
C LYS A 70 -22.39 -2.93 -4.10
N TYR A 71 -21.66 -2.91 -2.96
CA TYR A 71 -21.41 -4.11 -2.19
C TYR A 71 -22.71 -4.70 -1.66
N GLY A 72 -23.02 -5.91 -2.10
CA GLY A 72 -24.26 -6.64 -1.78
C GLY A 72 -24.11 -7.74 -0.71
N GLY A 73 -22.94 -7.82 -0.05
CA GLY A 73 -22.65 -8.90 0.92
C GLY A 73 -22.02 -10.14 0.29
N GLU A 74 -21.49 -10.02 -0.93
CA GLU A 74 -20.79 -11.10 -1.60
C GLU A 74 -19.53 -11.53 -0.84
N LYS A 75 -19.07 -12.76 -1.09
CA LYS A 75 -17.88 -13.30 -0.45
C LYS A 75 -16.63 -12.54 -0.89
N SER A 76 -15.95 -11.97 0.05
CA SER A 76 -14.68 -11.27 -0.16
C SER A 76 -13.78 -11.40 1.06
N GLU A 77 -12.51 -11.12 0.89
CA GLU A 77 -11.51 -11.29 1.94
C GLU A 77 -10.55 -10.10 2.07
N LEU A 78 -9.91 -10.03 3.23
CA LEU A 78 -8.72 -9.24 3.47
C LEU A 78 -7.57 -10.18 3.79
N VAL A 79 -6.45 -10.00 3.09
CA VAL A 79 -5.22 -10.77 3.33
C VAL A 79 -4.10 -9.83 3.73
N ILE A 80 -3.53 -10.03 4.90
CA ILE A 80 -2.40 -9.27 5.44
C ILE A 80 -1.23 -10.24 5.62
N GLY A 81 -0.06 -9.90 5.10
CA GLY A 81 1.16 -10.67 5.25
C GLY A 81 1.77 -10.57 6.66
N ASP A 82 3.08 -10.71 6.74
CA ASP A 82 3.82 -10.83 7.99
C ASP A 82 4.47 -9.51 8.42
N ARG A 83 4.74 -9.36 9.72
CA ARG A 83 5.55 -8.30 10.34
C ARG A 83 5.09 -6.86 10.02
N ASN A 84 3.81 -6.68 9.75
CA ASN A 84 3.26 -5.35 9.58
C ASN A 84 3.01 -4.68 10.94
N VAL A 85 3.16 -3.36 10.97
CA VAL A 85 2.75 -2.53 12.11
C VAL A 85 1.54 -1.71 11.69
N ILE A 86 0.39 -1.94 12.32
CA ILE A 86 -0.88 -1.28 12.03
C ILE A 86 -1.27 -0.48 13.26
N ARG A 87 -1.22 0.85 13.12
CA ARG A 87 -1.44 1.78 14.22
C ARG A 87 -2.92 2.08 14.44
N GLU A 88 -3.15 2.90 15.45
CA GLU A 88 -4.46 3.25 16.00
C GLU A 88 -5.38 3.83 14.93
N PHE A 89 -6.65 3.45 14.99
CA PHE A 89 -7.72 3.95 14.12
C PHE A 89 -7.50 3.68 12.62
N ALA A 90 -6.54 2.82 12.26
CA ALA A 90 -6.41 2.38 10.87
C ALA A 90 -7.64 1.56 10.47
N THR A 91 -8.09 1.74 9.23
CA THR A 91 -9.23 1.00 8.65
C THR A 91 -8.80 0.28 7.39
N LEU A 92 -8.94 -1.05 7.37
CA LEU A 92 -8.56 -1.91 6.25
C LEU A 92 -9.79 -2.73 5.85
N ASN A 93 -10.38 -2.41 4.68
CA ASN A 93 -11.61 -3.08 4.22
C ASN A 93 -11.31 -4.33 3.40
N ARG A 94 -12.27 -5.27 3.36
CA ARG A 94 -12.24 -6.42 2.45
C ARG A 94 -12.40 -5.99 0.99
N GLY A 95 -12.13 -6.89 0.07
CA GLY A 95 -12.41 -6.69 -1.35
C GLY A 95 -13.90 -6.78 -1.70
N THR A 96 -14.21 -6.59 -2.97
CA THR A 96 -15.53 -6.77 -3.56
C THR A 96 -15.53 -7.92 -4.57
N GLY A 97 -16.68 -8.50 -4.89
CA GLY A 97 -16.78 -9.55 -5.91
C GLY A 97 -16.31 -9.09 -7.29
N GLU A 98 -16.65 -7.86 -7.68
CA GLU A 98 -16.24 -7.27 -8.96
C GLU A 98 -14.73 -6.95 -9.01
N GLY A 99 -14.10 -6.67 -7.87
CA GLY A 99 -12.68 -6.31 -7.76
C GLY A 99 -11.71 -7.49 -7.61
N GLY A 100 -12.18 -8.72 -7.82
CA GLY A 100 -11.33 -9.91 -7.66
C GLY A 100 -11.41 -10.54 -6.27
N GLY A 101 -12.31 -10.08 -5.42
CA GLY A 101 -12.67 -10.69 -4.15
C GLY A 101 -11.73 -10.42 -2.98
N ALA A 102 -10.65 -9.65 -3.14
CA ALA A 102 -9.69 -9.50 -2.06
C ALA A 102 -8.96 -8.16 -2.03
N THR A 103 -8.83 -7.59 -0.86
CA THR A 103 -7.80 -6.59 -0.53
C THR A 103 -6.57 -7.31 -0.01
N ARG A 104 -5.38 -6.93 -0.48
CA ARG A 104 -4.11 -7.59 -0.14
C ARG A 104 -3.08 -6.60 0.36
N ILE A 105 -2.46 -6.92 1.49
CA ILE A 105 -1.36 -6.16 2.08
C ILE A 105 -0.18 -7.11 2.27
N GLY A 106 0.97 -6.75 1.73
CA GLY A 106 2.20 -7.54 1.83
C GLY A 106 2.83 -7.54 3.22
N ASN A 107 4.13 -7.61 3.28
CA ASN A 107 4.90 -7.79 4.50
C ASN A 107 5.67 -6.51 4.88
N ASP A 108 6.07 -6.43 6.16
CA ASP A 108 6.99 -5.40 6.67
C ASP A 108 6.51 -3.96 6.44
N ASN A 109 5.20 -3.74 6.37
CA ASN A 109 4.62 -2.43 6.14
C ASN A 109 4.43 -1.66 7.46
N TRP A 110 4.61 -0.34 7.41
CA TRP A 110 4.36 0.57 8.52
C TRP A 110 3.13 1.43 8.22
N ILE A 111 1.99 1.05 8.79
CA ILE A 111 0.70 1.70 8.59
C ILE A 111 0.38 2.53 9.83
N MET A 112 0.56 3.86 9.73
CA MET A 112 0.40 4.77 10.86
C MET A 112 -1.07 5.05 11.18
N ALA A 113 -1.30 5.85 12.21
CA ALA A 113 -2.63 6.13 12.70
C ALA A 113 -3.53 6.81 11.66
N TYR A 114 -4.82 6.43 11.68
CA TYR A 114 -5.87 6.94 10.80
C TYR A 114 -5.67 6.65 9.30
N VAL A 115 -4.78 5.73 8.94
CA VAL A 115 -4.66 5.29 7.54
C VAL A 115 -5.90 4.53 7.11
N HIS A 116 -6.36 4.79 5.89
CA HIS A 116 -7.44 4.03 5.27
C HIS A 116 -6.96 3.28 4.03
N VAL A 117 -7.22 1.98 3.99
CA VAL A 117 -7.05 1.14 2.80
C VAL A 117 -8.43 0.62 2.40
N ALA A 118 -8.96 1.14 1.29
CA ALA A 118 -10.25 0.71 0.76
C ALA A 118 -10.18 -0.69 0.13
N HIS A 119 -11.33 -1.15 -0.34
CA HIS A 119 -11.52 -2.44 -0.97
C HIS A 119 -10.66 -2.63 -2.23
N ASP A 120 -10.29 -3.88 -2.51
CA ASP A 120 -9.58 -4.31 -3.71
C ASP A 120 -8.20 -3.66 -3.93
N CYS A 121 -7.65 -3.02 -2.88
CA CYS A 121 -6.30 -2.50 -2.92
C CYS A 121 -5.27 -3.64 -2.85
N VAL A 122 -4.15 -3.44 -3.56
CA VAL A 122 -2.97 -4.30 -3.48
C VAL A 122 -1.79 -3.47 -2.99
N VAL A 123 -1.32 -3.76 -1.79
CA VAL A 123 -0.16 -3.10 -1.17
C VAL A 123 1.02 -4.06 -1.13
N GLY A 124 2.15 -3.63 -1.66
CA GLY A 124 3.40 -4.39 -1.65
C GLY A 124 4.04 -4.50 -0.27
N ASN A 125 5.35 -4.64 -0.25
CA ASN A 125 6.13 -4.86 0.96
C ASN A 125 6.95 -3.62 1.33
N HIS A 126 7.31 -3.51 2.61
CA HIS A 126 8.18 -2.44 3.13
C HIS A 126 7.67 -1.03 2.86
N THR A 127 6.36 -0.85 2.71
CA THR A 127 5.75 0.46 2.48
C THR A 127 5.58 1.24 3.78
N ILE A 128 5.51 2.55 3.66
CA ILE A 128 5.23 3.44 4.80
C ILE A 128 4.03 4.31 4.44
N PHE A 129 2.98 4.19 5.25
CA PHE A 129 1.81 5.06 5.22
C PHE A 129 1.84 5.95 6.45
N SER A 130 2.10 7.24 6.26
CA SER A 130 2.02 8.21 7.36
C SER A 130 0.58 8.53 7.73
N ASN A 131 0.39 9.19 8.86
CA ASN A 131 -0.93 9.48 9.42
C ASN A 131 -1.92 10.06 8.39
N ASN A 132 -3.14 9.53 8.38
CA ASN A 132 -4.23 9.94 7.49
C ASN A 132 -3.98 9.72 5.99
N ALA A 133 -2.95 8.95 5.60
CA ALA A 133 -2.83 8.54 4.20
C ALA A 133 -4.01 7.63 3.82
N THR A 134 -4.59 7.88 2.64
CA THR A 134 -5.86 7.25 2.25
C THR A 134 -5.77 6.69 0.83
N LEU A 135 -6.12 5.42 0.69
CA LEU A 135 -6.31 4.76 -0.60
C LEU A 135 -7.79 4.58 -0.89
N ALA A 136 -8.25 5.08 -2.02
CA ALA A 136 -9.56 4.69 -2.56
C ALA A 136 -9.51 3.25 -3.14
N GLY A 137 -10.64 2.72 -3.59
CA GLY A 137 -10.71 1.35 -4.08
C GLY A 137 -9.79 1.04 -5.26
N HIS A 138 -9.35 -0.22 -5.37
CA HIS A 138 -8.54 -0.75 -6.48
C HIS A 138 -7.16 -0.09 -6.68
N VAL A 139 -6.61 0.55 -5.66
CA VAL A 139 -5.27 1.16 -5.72
C VAL A 139 -4.19 0.09 -5.56
N THR A 140 -3.14 0.19 -6.39
CA THR A 140 -1.95 -0.67 -6.27
C THR A 140 -0.76 0.15 -5.80
N ILE A 141 -0.09 -0.32 -4.75
CA ILE A 141 1.11 0.30 -4.17
C ILE A 141 2.29 -0.67 -4.29
N GLY A 142 3.34 -0.25 -4.99
CA GLY A 142 4.57 -1.03 -5.13
C GLY A 142 5.43 -1.04 -3.87
N ASP A 143 6.37 -1.97 -3.84
CA ASP A 143 7.30 -2.15 -2.71
C ASP A 143 8.07 -0.86 -2.39
N TYR A 144 8.33 -0.64 -1.11
CA TYR A 144 9.08 0.51 -0.60
C TYR A 144 8.49 1.89 -0.93
N ALA A 145 7.27 1.97 -1.41
CA ALA A 145 6.60 3.25 -1.60
C ALA A 145 6.32 3.92 -0.25
N ILE A 146 6.38 5.25 -0.23
CA ILE A 146 6.10 6.05 0.96
C ILE A 146 4.98 7.02 0.63
N LEU A 147 3.90 6.96 1.41
CA LEU A 147 2.81 7.93 1.38
C LEU A 147 2.90 8.79 2.64
N SER A 148 3.22 10.07 2.47
CA SER A 148 3.31 11.01 3.60
C SER A 148 1.93 11.38 4.15
N GLY A 149 1.90 12.06 5.29
CA GLY A 149 0.65 12.40 5.97
C GLY A 149 -0.37 13.09 5.05
N PHE A 150 -1.63 12.70 5.19
CA PHE A 150 -2.74 13.20 4.38
C PHE A 150 -2.60 13.01 2.85
N ALA A 151 -1.71 12.15 2.40
CA ALA A 151 -1.67 11.76 1.00
C ALA A 151 -2.93 10.97 0.64
N GLY A 152 -3.58 11.35 -0.47
CA GLY A 152 -4.79 10.68 -0.99
C GLY A 152 -4.55 10.11 -2.38
N VAL A 153 -4.92 8.85 -2.60
CA VAL A 153 -4.78 8.19 -3.90
C VAL A 153 -6.16 7.85 -4.45
N HIS A 154 -6.48 8.39 -5.62
CA HIS A 154 -7.75 8.14 -6.30
C HIS A 154 -7.86 6.67 -6.74
N GLN A 155 -9.10 6.18 -6.84
CA GLN A 155 -9.38 4.80 -7.24
C GLN A 155 -8.70 4.40 -8.55
N PHE A 156 -8.27 3.14 -8.63
CA PHE A 156 -7.59 2.53 -9.78
C PHE A 156 -6.20 3.10 -10.11
N CYS A 157 -5.66 4.01 -9.29
CA CYS A 157 -4.30 4.50 -9.51
C CYS A 157 -3.25 3.49 -9.02
N ARG A 158 -2.09 3.54 -9.66
CA ARG A 158 -0.93 2.73 -9.32
C ARG A 158 0.22 3.63 -8.87
N ILE A 159 0.80 3.29 -7.74
CA ILE A 159 2.01 3.94 -7.21
C ILE A 159 3.17 2.96 -7.35
N GLY A 160 4.15 3.30 -8.14
CA GLY A 160 5.31 2.45 -8.41
C GLY A 160 6.23 2.26 -7.20
N ALA A 161 7.05 1.21 -7.27
CA ALA A 161 8.00 0.88 -6.21
C ALA A 161 8.95 2.06 -5.92
N HIS A 162 9.30 2.25 -4.65
CA HIS A 162 10.18 3.33 -4.17
C HIS A 162 9.67 4.76 -4.44
N ALA A 163 8.46 4.95 -4.93
CA ALA A 163 7.88 6.28 -5.09
C ALA A 163 7.69 6.96 -3.72
N PHE A 164 7.70 8.27 -3.72
CA PHE A 164 7.45 9.09 -2.54
C PHE A 164 6.33 10.08 -2.82
N ILE A 165 5.21 9.93 -2.10
CA ILE A 165 4.08 10.83 -2.20
C ILE A 165 4.15 11.82 -1.05
N GLY A 166 4.34 13.11 -1.36
CA GLY A 166 4.50 14.19 -0.39
C GLY A 166 3.25 14.41 0.49
N MET A 167 3.45 15.10 1.61
CA MET A 167 2.36 15.42 2.54
C MET A 167 1.23 16.21 1.83
N GLY A 168 -0.01 15.79 2.07
CA GLY A 168 -1.20 16.42 1.48
C GLY A 168 -1.34 16.29 -0.04
N CYS A 169 -0.50 15.46 -0.68
CA CYS A 169 -0.55 15.26 -2.12
C CYS A 169 -1.78 14.41 -2.50
N LEU A 170 -2.58 14.90 -3.43
CA LEU A 170 -3.69 14.16 -4.04
C LEU A 170 -3.27 13.60 -5.39
N VAL A 171 -3.27 12.28 -5.51
CA VAL A 171 -2.85 11.56 -6.72
C VAL A 171 -4.07 11.06 -7.48
N ASN A 172 -4.21 11.44 -8.74
CA ASN A 172 -5.32 11.07 -9.62
C ASN A 172 -4.90 10.33 -10.90
N GLY A 173 -3.64 9.94 -11.00
CA GLY A 173 -3.06 9.17 -12.12
C GLY A 173 -1.93 8.27 -11.62
N ASP A 174 -1.38 7.47 -12.52
CA ASP A 174 -0.32 6.53 -12.18
C ASP A 174 1.02 7.25 -11.94
N VAL A 175 1.68 6.90 -10.84
CA VAL A 175 3.00 7.44 -10.45
C VAL A 175 4.06 6.39 -10.71
N PRO A 176 4.97 6.61 -11.66
CA PRO A 176 6.04 5.66 -11.95
C PRO A 176 6.95 5.38 -10.75
N PRO A 177 7.65 4.23 -10.75
CA PRO A 177 8.65 3.91 -9.73
C PRO A 177 9.68 5.03 -9.55
N PHE A 178 10.14 5.19 -8.30
CA PHE A 178 11.19 6.13 -7.90
C PHE A 178 10.81 7.62 -7.92
N VAL A 179 9.66 7.97 -8.47
CA VAL A 179 9.22 9.36 -8.61
C VAL A 179 8.82 9.94 -7.26
N MET A 180 9.18 11.21 -7.05
CA MET A 180 8.71 12.00 -5.92
C MET A 180 7.63 12.98 -6.37
N MET A 181 6.47 12.89 -5.72
CA MET A 181 5.34 13.81 -5.89
C MET A 181 5.36 14.86 -4.80
N ALA A 182 5.17 16.13 -5.16
CA ALA A 182 4.98 17.20 -4.18
C ALA A 182 3.48 17.45 -3.90
N ALA A 183 3.19 18.05 -2.76
CA ALA A 183 1.84 18.38 -2.31
C ALA A 183 1.07 19.27 -3.30
N ASP A 184 1.78 20.10 -4.03
CA ASP A 184 1.22 21.09 -4.92
C ASP A 184 0.61 20.45 -6.17
N TYR A 185 -0.68 20.13 -6.13
CA TYR A 185 -1.48 19.51 -7.20
C TYR A 185 -0.93 18.19 -7.74
N GLY A 186 -0.27 17.39 -6.91
CA GLY A 186 0.18 16.05 -7.30
C GLY A 186 1.17 16.05 -8.47
N ARG A 187 2.07 17.03 -8.57
CA ARG A 187 3.04 17.12 -9.66
C ARG A 187 4.35 16.42 -9.34
N PRO A 188 4.94 15.71 -10.30
CA PRO A 188 6.28 15.18 -10.16
C PRO A 188 7.31 16.29 -9.94
N ARG A 189 8.17 16.13 -8.93
CA ARG A 189 9.19 17.13 -8.56
C ARG A 189 10.61 16.58 -8.60
N GLY A 190 10.78 15.32 -8.88
CA GLY A 190 12.07 14.67 -8.93
C GLY A 190 11.97 13.18 -8.68
N ILE A 191 13.08 12.59 -8.27
CA ILE A 191 13.16 11.21 -7.80
C ILE A 191 13.35 11.16 -6.30
N ASN A 192 12.97 10.06 -5.67
CA ASN A 192 13.16 9.80 -4.24
C ASN A 192 14.63 9.45 -3.91
N ALA A 193 15.56 10.34 -4.26
CA ALA A 193 17.00 10.08 -4.17
C ALA A 193 17.45 9.67 -2.76
N GLU A 194 16.92 10.32 -1.70
CA GLU A 194 17.30 10.00 -0.32
C GLU A 194 16.76 8.61 0.11
N GLY A 195 15.53 8.26 -0.29
CA GLY A 195 15.00 6.92 -0.05
C GLY A 195 15.80 5.83 -0.76
N LEU A 196 16.23 6.09 -1.98
CA LEU A 196 17.08 5.17 -2.76
C LEU A 196 18.45 4.96 -2.10
N LYS A 197 19.13 6.03 -1.69
CA LYS A 197 20.41 5.96 -0.96
C LYS A 197 20.28 5.11 0.31
N ARG A 198 19.27 5.36 1.13
CA ARG A 198 19.02 4.60 2.37
C ARG A 198 18.76 3.11 2.12
N ARG A 199 18.34 2.74 0.92
CA ARG A 199 18.11 1.36 0.47
C ARG A 199 19.29 0.77 -0.32
N GLY A 200 20.46 1.42 -0.30
CA GLY A 200 21.69 0.91 -0.89
C GLY A 200 21.82 1.09 -2.40
N PHE A 201 21.03 1.96 -3.02
CA PHE A 201 21.25 2.32 -4.41
C PHE A 201 22.51 3.17 -4.52
N ASP A 202 23.47 2.75 -5.34
CA ASP A 202 24.69 3.47 -5.59
C ASP A 202 24.49 4.72 -6.47
N GLY A 203 25.55 5.49 -6.66
CA GLY A 203 25.52 6.73 -7.43
C GLY A 203 25.14 6.55 -8.89
N ASP A 204 25.59 5.46 -9.51
CA ASP A 204 25.36 5.18 -10.93
C ASP A 204 23.89 4.79 -11.19
N ARG A 205 23.32 3.95 -10.31
CA ARG A 205 21.91 3.60 -10.35
C ARG A 205 21.03 4.84 -10.18
N ILE A 206 21.32 5.68 -9.17
CA ILE A 206 20.57 6.92 -8.93
C ILE A 206 20.71 7.88 -10.13
N ALA A 207 21.88 7.96 -10.74
CA ALA A 207 22.10 8.79 -11.92
C ALA A 207 21.28 8.29 -13.12
N ALA A 208 21.21 6.98 -13.34
CA ALA A 208 20.39 6.38 -14.40
C ALA A 208 18.90 6.69 -14.20
N ILE A 209 18.35 6.48 -13.01
CA ILE A 209 16.96 6.82 -12.65
C ILE A 209 16.70 8.32 -12.86
N LYS A 210 17.64 9.18 -12.48
CA LYS A 210 17.52 10.63 -12.66
C LYS A 210 17.52 11.04 -14.13
N ARG A 211 18.28 10.37 -14.99
CA ARG A 211 18.23 10.58 -16.45
C ARG A 211 16.86 10.17 -17.00
N ALA A 212 16.37 8.98 -16.64
CA ALA A 212 15.05 8.51 -17.04
C ALA A 212 13.92 9.47 -16.60
N TYR A 213 13.97 9.97 -15.37
CA TYR A 213 13.04 11.01 -14.90
C TYR A 213 13.07 12.26 -15.77
N ARG A 214 14.27 12.73 -16.14
CA ARG A 214 14.42 13.92 -17.00
C ARG A 214 13.82 13.69 -18.39
N THR A 215 14.07 12.55 -19.01
CA THR A 215 13.46 12.17 -20.29
C THR A 215 11.95 12.18 -20.19
N LEU A 216 11.38 11.55 -19.16
CA LEU A 216 9.94 11.43 -19.00
C LEU A 216 9.24 12.77 -18.72
N TYR A 217 9.83 13.63 -17.88
CA TYR A 217 9.13 14.82 -17.35
C TYR A 217 9.68 16.17 -17.80
N LEU A 218 10.95 16.27 -18.14
CA LEU A 218 11.61 17.54 -18.46
C LEU A 218 11.98 17.68 -19.93
N GLY A 219 12.04 16.59 -20.67
CA GLY A 219 12.42 16.57 -22.09
C GLY A 219 11.35 17.14 -23.04
N LYS A 220 10.15 17.45 -22.54
CA LYS A 220 9.00 17.93 -23.34
C LYS A 220 8.64 17.00 -24.52
N LEU A 221 9.07 15.76 -24.48
CA LEU A 221 8.78 14.75 -25.49
C LEU A 221 7.33 14.26 -25.36
N PRO A 222 6.66 13.93 -26.47
CA PRO A 222 5.48 13.07 -26.43
C PRO A 222 5.77 11.79 -25.65
N LEU A 223 4.76 11.20 -25.00
CA LEU A 223 4.97 10.00 -24.17
C LEU A 223 5.52 8.81 -24.99
N ALA A 224 5.11 8.68 -26.26
CA ALA A 224 5.61 7.64 -27.15
C ALA A 224 7.13 7.76 -27.38
N ASP A 225 7.61 8.97 -27.64
CA ASP A 225 9.04 9.24 -27.88
C ASP A 225 9.85 9.05 -26.58
N ALA A 226 9.30 9.51 -25.45
CA ALA A 226 9.92 9.27 -24.14
C ALA A 226 10.05 7.77 -23.83
N ARG A 227 9.04 6.94 -24.18
CA ARG A 227 9.12 5.48 -24.05
C ARG A 227 10.24 4.88 -24.91
N THR A 228 10.40 5.34 -26.13
CA THR A 228 11.49 4.88 -27.01
C THR A 228 12.86 5.19 -26.42
N GLU A 229 13.06 6.39 -25.90
CA GLU A 229 14.31 6.74 -25.23
C GLU A 229 14.54 5.94 -23.93
N LEU A 230 13.47 5.74 -23.14
CA LEU A 230 13.54 4.91 -21.93
C LEU A 230 13.90 3.45 -22.26
N ALA A 231 13.38 2.91 -23.37
CA ALA A 231 13.71 1.56 -23.82
C ALA A 231 15.20 1.40 -24.14
N ALA A 232 15.80 2.41 -24.80
CA ALA A 232 17.24 2.42 -25.03
C ALA A 232 18.05 2.46 -23.72
N MET A 233 17.61 3.26 -22.73
CA MET A 233 18.26 3.33 -21.41
C MET A 233 18.07 2.07 -20.57
N ALA A 234 16.95 1.37 -20.73
CA ALA A 234 16.62 0.15 -19.99
C ALA A 234 17.56 -1.02 -20.33
N ALA A 235 18.16 -1.03 -21.52
CA ALA A 235 19.17 -2.03 -21.92
C ALA A 235 20.37 -2.07 -20.95
N ASP A 236 20.75 -0.92 -20.40
CA ASP A 236 21.91 -0.76 -19.52
C ASP A 236 21.53 -0.55 -18.04
N SER A 237 20.23 -0.50 -17.72
CA SER A 237 19.78 -0.21 -16.36
C SER A 237 18.49 -0.95 -15.98
N LYS A 238 18.62 -1.91 -15.06
CA LYS A 238 17.48 -2.64 -14.51
C LYS A 238 16.45 -1.71 -13.85
N ASP A 239 16.89 -0.63 -13.22
CA ASP A 239 16.00 0.32 -12.57
C ASP A 239 15.17 1.11 -13.60
N VAL A 240 15.78 1.46 -14.74
CA VAL A 240 15.05 2.10 -15.84
C VAL A 240 14.09 1.11 -16.49
N ALA A 241 14.46 -0.17 -16.61
CA ALA A 241 13.55 -1.21 -17.07
C ALA A 241 12.31 -1.32 -16.18
N VAL A 242 12.47 -1.34 -14.85
CA VAL A 242 11.34 -1.32 -13.90
C VAL A 242 10.42 -0.11 -14.11
N MET A 243 10.98 1.07 -14.41
CA MET A 243 10.18 2.26 -14.71
C MET A 243 9.43 2.10 -16.04
N LEU A 244 10.08 1.59 -17.08
CA LEU A 244 9.49 1.37 -18.40
C LEU A 244 8.35 0.34 -18.33
N ASP A 245 8.59 -0.82 -17.73
CA ASP A 245 7.58 -1.88 -17.55
C ASP A 245 6.33 -1.35 -16.85
N PHE A 246 6.52 -0.51 -15.81
CA PHE A 246 5.40 0.13 -15.13
C PHE A 246 4.62 1.05 -16.07
N ILE A 247 5.31 1.88 -16.86
CA ILE A 247 4.69 2.82 -17.81
C ILE A 247 3.93 2.08 -18.91
N GLU A 248 4.48 0.98 -19.41
CA GLU A 248 3.84 0.16 -20.44
C GLU A 248 2.60 -0.56 -19.95
N ALA A 249 2.63 -1.02 -18.70
CA ALA A 249 1.50 -1.67 -18.05
C ALA A 249 0.45 -0.69 -17.47
N SER A 250 0.65 0.63 -17.60
CA SER A 250 -0.29 1.63 -17.08
C SER A 250 -1.51 1.76 -17.99
N GLU A 251 -2.68 1.52 -17.41
CA GLU A 251 -3.98 1.70 -18.07
C GLU A 251 -4.54 3.11 -17.87
N ARG A 252 -4.09 3.80 -16.81
CA ARG A 252 -4.44 5.20 -16.54
C ARG A 252 -3.38 6.16 -17.07
N ALA A 253 -3.79 7.42 -17.21
CA ALA A 253 -2.84 8.47 -17.51
C ALA A 253 -1.77 8.58 -16.41
N LEU A 254 -0.51 8.66 -16.82
CA LEU A 254 0.57 8.98 -15.90
C LEU A 254 0.40 10.41 -15.35
N VAL A 255 0.77 10.61 -14.10
CA VAL A 255 1.00 11.97 -13.59
C VAL A 255 2.14 12.61 -14.39
N ARG A 256 1.85 13.72 -15.08
CA ARG A 256 2.84 14.32 -15.98
C ARG A 256 2.70 15.86 -16.07
#